data_a9c5906bc18006a0a6873704881bf635
#
_entry.id   a9c5906bc18006a0a6873704881bf635
#
_cell.length_a   1.000
_cell.length_b   1.000
_cell.length_c   1.000
_cell.angle_alpha   90.00
_cell.angle_beta   90.00
_cell.angle_gamma   90.00
#
_symmetry.space_group_name_H-M   'P 1'
#
loop_
_entity.id
_entity.type
_entity.pdbx_description
1 polymer ?
#
loop_
_entity_poly.entity_id
_entity_poly.type
_entity_poly.pdbx_seq_one_letter_code
_entity_poly.pdbx_strand_id
1 'polypeptide(L)'
;MKNSRKNMLVLLGLAALTGSLASCNGGGGGGNSTITTVNIMLFNGTSGRDWLNQSTKRFAEANKETSFEDGKTGITFKIQQAKGVAWNSEIKSTGNDIMIYEYNPDIYQLSAQGYLLDLDDIVRPKEASIEPGILERLKGPDGKYYALPHYEWFPGVSYDKDLFNEKNFYFADPSVDAEDVEVANTPYGTGRFIADKNIQKSVGPNGIRGDYDDGLPSSLEEFNILCHKLYSDGVSPILLCGSGQYYSWKFPLALWASLTGPEGMRNTSCEWSNAELDVVTDWKNDELFAKGSGLKTPVTEKVVLNEENGYKMYDMANRYYSLAFMEMAIHNKWLDPEALADSNQSPTAAMNWFINGHNNKRYGMYWDGSYWCHEAADVGTFETYRQMNPTNPDRHTAFMPLPTQLSGQVTEGNGKKPALVNTGSTITFANARVKTNGKEKAVKAFLNFLYSNEELSAFSELTGLTAPIDYTWDRSKLNNTYYDDLATLRSAGEVIQPSSTSERYKKNLMSFVFGYSMTISSFRMPNGVQNAGGYLDPFTKYNCTSDYIFDNTRFSKSAWDSMSK
;
A
#
# COMPACT_ATOMS: atom_id res chain seq x y z
N MET A 1 -48.04 -10.14 28.68
CA MET A 1 -46.75 -10.23 29.41
C MET A 1 -45.68 -9.54 28.58
N LYS A 2 -45.12 -8.44 29.09
CA LYS A 2 -44.13 -7.59 28.47
C LYS A 2 -42.76 -8.27 28.51
N ASN A 3 -42.06 -8.34 27.39
CA ASN A 3 -40.61 -8.58 27.40
C ASN A 3 -39.90 -7.44 26.64
N SER A 4 -39.15 -6.70 27.39
CA SER A 4 -38.33 -5.56 26.95
C SER A 4 -37.09 -6.04 26.22
N ARG A 5 -36.86 -5.50 25.04
CA ARG A 5 -35.54 -5.59 24.33
C ARG A 5 -34.58 -4.61 24.99
N LYS A 6 -33.54 -5.13 25.63
CA LYS A 6 -32.38 -4.36 26.05
C LYS A 6 -31.40 -4.29 24.87
N ASN A 7 -31.22 -3.11 24.35
CA ASN A 7 -30.10 -2.80 23.45
C ASN A 7 -28.81 -2.79 24.29
N MET A 8 -27.89 -3.67 23.97
CA MET A 8 -26.55 -3.72 24.56
C MET A 8 -25.63 -2.99 23.62
N LEU A 9 -25.28 -1.74 23.98
CA LEU A 9 -24.15 -1.02 23.39
C LEU A 9 -22.87 -1.75 23.82
N VAL A 10 -22.13 -2.27 22.86
CA VAL A 10 -20.76 -2.74 23.07
C VAL A 10 -19.83 -1.53 22.96
N LEU A 11 -19.34 -1.07 24.10
CA LEU A 11 -18.22 -0.13 24.17
C LEU A 11 -16.92 -0.88 23.87
N LEU A 12 -16.27 -0.54 22.78
CA LEU A 12 -14.89 -0.93 22.48
C LEU A 12 -13.97 -0.22 23.47
N GLY A 13 -13.42 -0.97 24.41
CA GLY A 13 -12.39 -0.50 25.32
C GLY A 13 -11.03 -0.49 24.65
N LEU A 14 -10.55 0.69 24.25
CA LEU A 14 -9.13 0.91 24.04
C LEU A 14 -8.45 1.02 25.41
N ALA A 15 -7.57 0.09 25.72
CA ALA A 15 -6.67 0.20 26.84
C ALA A 15 -5.61 1.27 26.52
N ALA A 16 -5.81 2.46 27.03
CA ALA A 16 -4.78 3.51 27.02
C ALA A 16 -3.76 3.21 28.13
N LEU A 17 -2.52 2.91 27.73
CA LEU A 17 -1.36 3.00 28.63
C LEU A 17 -1.13 4.49 28.95
N THR A 18 -1.53 4.89 30.15
CA THR A 18 -1.27 6.21 30.71
C THR A 18 0.16 6.32 31.20
N GLY A 19 1.05 6.81 30.33
CA GLY A 19 2.29 7.44 30.78
C GLY A 19 1.96 8.84 31.33
N SER A 20 2.08 9.01 32.63
CA SER A 20 1.88 10.28 33.32
C SER A 20 2.94 11.30 32.91
N LEU A 21 2.60 12.24 32.05
CA LEU A 21 3.34 13.48 31.88
C LEU A 21 2.61 14.60 32.65
N ALA A 22 3.34 15.25 33.52
CA ALA A 22 2.87 16.33 34.33
C ALA A 22 2.16 17.41 33.52
N SER A 23 0.85 17.54 33.73
CA SER A 23 0.02 18.59 33.21
C SER A 23 0.30 19.88 34.00
N CYS A 24 0.94 20.86 33.39
CA CYS A 24 0.82 22.24 33.83
C CYS A 24 -0.57 22.74 33.46
N ASN A 25 -1.45 22.71 34.43
CA ASN A 25 -2.79 23.26 34.37
C ASN A 25 -2.70 24.80 34.45
N GLY A 26 -2.83 25.46 33.30
CA GLY A 26 -2.99 26.93 33.21
C GLY A 26 -4.41 27.25 32.77
N GLY A 27 -5.17 27.87 33.65
CA GLY A 27 -6.57 28.19 33.53
C GLY A 27 -6.93 29.05 32.31
N GLY A 28 -8.19 28.99 31.93
CA GLY A 28 -8.80 29.77 30.87
C GLY A 28 -8.67 31.29 31.08
N GLY A 29 -8.20 31.95 30.05
CA GLY A 29 -8.16 33.38 29.90
C GLY A 29 -7.77 33.66 28.44
N GLY A 30 -8.58 34.37 27.68
CA GLY A 30 -8.25 34.86 26.34
C GLY A 30 -7.14 35.91 26.41
N GLY A 31 -5.91 35.46 26.77
CA GLY A 31 -4.71 36.27 26.70
C GLY A 31 -4.07 36.11 25.33
N ASN A 32 -3.70 37.21 24.68
CA ASN A 32 -2.88 37.23 23.49
C ASN A 32 -1.62 36.35 23.76
N SER A 33 -1.56 35.15 23.19
CA SER A 33 -0.38 34.33 23.27
C SER A 33 0.79 35.09 22.64
N THR A 34 1.88 35.25 23.38
CA THR A 34 3.12 35.87 22.89
C THR A 34 3.93 34.96 21.98
N ILE A 35 3.43 33.74 21.71
CA ILE A 35 4.05 32.72 20.90
C ILE A 35 3.13 32.33 19.74
N THR A 36 3.69 32.18 18.55
CA THR A 36 2.95 31.67 17.38
C THR A 36 2.57 30.22 17.60
N THR A 37 1.31 29.86 17.42
CA THR A 37 0.83 28.47 17.53
C THR A 37 0.36 27.96 16.17
N VAL A 38 0.99 26.90 15.68
CA VAL A 38 0.60 26.17 14.46
C VAL A 38 -0.12 24.88 14.83
N ASN A 39 -1.31 24.69 14.26
CA ASN A 39 -2.10 23.47 14.48
C ASN A 39 -1.88 22.50 13.31
N ILE A 40 -1.49 21.27 13.62
CA ILE A 40 -1.24 20.20 12.64
C ILE A 40 -2.27 19.11 12.85
N MET A 41 -2.93 18.68 11.79
CA MET A 41 -3.68 17.44 11.76
C MET A 41 -2.81 16.34 11.12
N LEU A 42 -2.60 15.25 11.84
CA LEU A 42 -1.80 14.12 11.41
C LEU A 42 -2.67 12.86 11.34
N PHE A 43 -2.66 12.17 10.22
CA PHE A 43 -3.02 10.76 10.18
C PHE A 43 -1.78 9.96 10.61
N ASN A 44 -1.86 9.30 11.75
CA ASN A 44 -0.71 8.63 12.37
C ASN A 44 -0.82 7.09 12.38
N GLY A 45 -1.64 6.52 11.50
CA GLY A 45 -1.81 5.06 11.41
C GLY A 45 -0.50 4.37 11.09
N THR A 46 0.08 4.69 9.96
CA THR A 46 1.25 3.98 9.41
C THR A 46 2.59 4.55 9.89
N SER A 47 2.75 5.89 9.87
CA SER A 47 4.03 6.54 10.20
C SER A 47 4.22 6.83 11.69
N GLY A 48 3.21 6.57 12.51
CA GLY A 48 3.22 6.97 13.90
C GLY A 48 3.23 8.49 14.10
N ARG A 49 3.54 8.93 15.29
CA ARG A 49 3.54 10.37 15.66
C ARG A 49 4.91 10.89 16.10
N ASP A 50 5.79 10.02 16.50
CA ASP A 50 7.03 10.40 17.23
C ASP A 50 8.00 11.20 16.35
N TRP A 51 8.07 10.88 15.08
CA TRP A 51 8.86 11.64 14.13
C TRP A 51 8.43 13.12 14.07
N LEU A 52 7.13 13.41 14.02
CA LEU A 52 6.61 14.77 13.96
C LEU A 52 6.78 15.52 15.30
N ASN A 53 6.61 14.81 16.42
CA ASN A 53 6.90 15.36 17.75
C ASN A 53 8.37 15.80 17.87
N GLN A 54 9.30 15.02 17.32
CA GLN A 54 10.72 15.36 17.30
C GLN A 54 11.03 16.52 16.35
N SER A 55 10.49 16.52 15.13
CA SER A 55 10.66 17.60 14.15
C SER A 55 10.13 18.93 14.67
N THR A 56 8.92 18.95 15.26
CA THR A 56 8.34 20.17 15.82
C THR A 56 9.15 20.73 16.99
N LYS A 57 9.75 19.87 17.84
CA LYS A 57 10.64 20.29 18.92
C LYS A 57 11.93 20.91 18.38
N ARG A 58 12.58 20.28 17.37
CA ARG A 58 13.81 20.81 16.75
C ARG A 58 13.54 22.19 16.12
N PHE A 59 12.44 22.30 15.37
CA PHE A 59 12.07 23.57 14.74
C PHE A 59 11.75 24.68 15.77
N ALA A 60 10.98 24.36 16.82
CA ALA A 60 10.65 25.30 17.86
C ALA A 60 11.87 25.83 18.61
N GLU A 61 12.82 24.95 18.97
CA GLU A 61 14.06 25.34 19.63
C GLU A 61 14.95 26.22 18.73
N ALA A 62 15.07 25.85 17.43
CA ALA A 62 15.84 26.66 16.48
C ALA A 62 15.23 28.05 16.21
N ASN A 63 13.93 28.23 16.49
CA ASN A 63 13.18 29.44 16.20
C ASN A 63 12.62 30.13 17.44
N LYS A 64 13.16 29.90 18.62
CA LYS A 64 12.66 30.47 19.88
C LYS A 64 12.69 31.98 19.95
N GLU A 65 13.62 32.62 19.21
CA GLU A 65 13.76 34.08 19.11
C GLU A 65 13.18 34.64 17.81
N THR A 66 12.63 33.80 16.93
CA THR A 66 12.10 34.21 15.61
C THR A 66 10.67 34.75 15.76
N SER A 67 10.38 35.88 15.15
CA SER A 67 9.00 36.41 15.03
C SER A 67 8.38 35.94 13.71
N PHE A 68 7.32 35.17 13.81
CA PHE A 68 6.50 34.70 12.67
C PHE A 68 5.20 35.49 12.52
N GLU A 69 4.70 36.08 13.60
CA GLU A 69 3.51 36.94 13.65
C GLU A 69 3.87 38.20 14.40
N ASP A 70 3.25 39.33 14.03
CA ASP A 70 3.48 40.60 14.68
C ASP A 70 3.17 40.52 16.19
N GLY A 71 4.11 40.99 16.99
CA GLY A 71 4.00 40.99 18.45
C GLY A 71 4.18 39.62 19.12
N LYS A 72 4.59 38.59 18.36
CA LYS A 72 4.88 37.26 18.90
C LYS A 72 6.35 36.85 18.65
N THR A 73 6.92 36.09 19.59
CA THR A 73 8.28 35.57 19.49
C THR A 73 8.26 34.10 19.81
N GLY A 74 8.93 33.30 18.98
CA GLY A 74 8.94 31.84 19.05
C GLY A 74 7.71 31.17 18.44
N ILE A 75 7.76 29.83 18.40
CA ILE A 75 6.71 29.01 17.79
C ILE A 75 6.45 27.75 18.64
N THR A 76 5.20 27.32 18.65
CA THR A 76 4.78 26.06 19.25
C THR A 76 3.77 25.35 18.33
N PHE A 77 3.61 24.04 18.53
CA PHE A 77 2.75 23.22 17.71
C PHE A 77 1.71 22.47 18.53
N LYS A 78 0.50 22.36 17.99
CA LYS A 78 -0.55 21.47 18.49
C LYS A 78 -0.84 20.42 17.45
N ILE A 79 -0.49 19.16 17.73
CA ILE A 79 -0.70 18.04 16.83
C ILE A 79 -1.97 17.31 17.26
N GLN A 80 -2.91 17.19 16.35
CA GLN A 80 -4.17 16.48 16.53
C GLN A 80 -4.22 15.28 15.60
N GLN A 81 -4.74 14.15 16.08
CA GLN A 81 -4.97 12.98 15.25
C GLN A 81 -6.22 13.20 14.38
N ALA A 82 -6.11 12.86 13.10
CA ALA A 82 -7.26 12.79 12.20
C ALA A 82 -8.24 11.70 12.65
N LYS A 83 -9.54 12.03 12.68
CA LYS A 83 -10.58 11.12 13.20
C LYS A 83 -11.27 10.27 12.14
N GLY A 84 -10.87 10.36 10.89
CA GLY A 84 -11.49 9.58 9.82
C GLY A 84 -11.18 10.08 8.42
N VAL A 85 -11.92 9.59 7.43
CA VAL A 85 -11.68 9.79 5.99
C VAL A 85 -12.47 10.93 5.33
N ALA A 86 -13.24 11.73 6.10
CA ALA A 86 -14.10 12.77 5.55
C ALA A 86 -13.37 14.11 5.30
N TRP A 87 -12.14 14.06 4.82
CA TRP A 87 -11.19 15.14 4.78
C TRP A 87 -11.52 16.31 3.82
N ASN A 88 -12.29 16.11 2.76
CA ASN A 88 -12.76 17.23 1.95
C ASN A 88 -13.68 18.17 2.74
N SER A 89 -14.50 17.63 3.64
CA SER A 89 -15.32 18.43 4.55
C SER A 89 -14.51 18.96 5.74
N GLU A 90 -13.54 18.20 6.23
CA GLU A 90 -12.67 18.59 7.33
C GLU A 90 -11.77 19.76 6.96
N ILE A 91 -11.17 19.77 5.77
CA ILE A 91 -10.35 20.88 5.28
C ILE A 91 -11.14 22.20 5.27
N LYS A 92 -12.40 22.14 4.86
CA LYS A 92 -13.29 23.30 4.80
C LYS A 92 -13.66 23.87 6.18
N SER A 93 -13.77 23.00 7.17
CA SER A 93 -14.26 23.34 8.51
C SER A 93 -13.21 23.30 9.62
N THR A 94 -12.04 22.72 9.35
CA THR A 94 -11.01 22.48 10.36
C THR A 94 -10.31 23.73 10.85
N GLY A 95 -9.94 23.72 12.14
CA GLY A 95 -9.04 24.68 12.77
C GLY A 95 -7.56 24.45 12.48
N ASN A 96 -7.18 23.43 11.70
CA ASN A 96 -5.80 23.07 11.46
C ASN A 96 -5.16 23.88 10.35
N ASP A 97 -3.90 24.24 10.53
CA ASP A 97 -3.10 25.06 9.63
C ASP A 97 -2.37 24.16 8.60
N ILE A 98 -1.86 23.00 9.06
CA ILE A 98 -1.20 21.99 8.22
C ILE A 98 -1.95 20.66 8.35
N MET A 99 -2.05 19.92 7.26
CA MET A 99 -2.59 18.57 7.19
C MET A 99 -1.53 17.62 6.61
N ILE A 100 -1.24 16.54 7.33
CA ILE A 100 -0.40 15.43 6.91
C ILE A 100 -1.30 14.20 6.87
N TYR A 101 -1.62 13.78 5.65
CA TYR A 101 -2.76 12.90 5.42
C TYR A 101 -2.41 11.68 4.59
N GLU A 102 -3.08 10.57 4.88
CA GLU A 102 -3.29 9.44 3.97
C GLU A 102 -4.68 9.58 3.32
N TYR A 103 -5.04 8.75 2.32
CA TYR A 103 -6.36 8.72 1.65
C TYR A 103 -6.60 9.71 0.49
N ASN A 104 -5.58 10.01 -0.28
CA ASN A 104 -5.73 10.63 -1.60
C ASN A 104 -6.52 11.95 -1.62
N PRO A 105 -6.05 13.04 -0.95
CA PRO A 105 -6.70 14.33 -1.06
C PRO A 105 -6.75 14.82 -2.50
N ASP A 106 -7.89 15.33 -2.91
CA ASP A 106 -8.09 15.91 -4.23
C ASP A 106 -7.50 17.33 -4.26
N ILE A 107 -6.18 17.42 -4.38
CA ILE A 107 -5.43 18.68 -4.39
C ILE A 107 -5.92 19.60 -5.51
N TYR A 108 -6.20 19.02 -6.69
CA TYR A 108 -6.67 19.77 -7.84
C TYR A 108 -7.99 20.51 -7.55
N GLN A 109 -8.99 19.79 -7.03
CA GLN A 109 -10.29 20.38 -6.70
C GLN A 109 -10.24 21.31 -5.48
N LEU A 110 -9.48 20.93 -4.46
CA LEU A 110 -9.37 21.74 -3.24
C LEU A 110 -8.65 23.07 -3.50
N SER A 111 -7.62 23.08 -4.34
CA SER A 111 -6.93 24.31 -4.75
C SER A 111 -7.81 25.17 -5.65
N ALA A 112 -8.55 24.58 -6.61
CA ALA A 112 -9.51 25.28 -7.46
C ALA A 112 -10.59 26.02 -6.64
N GLN A 113 -10.96 25.47 -5.50
CA GLN A 113 -11.94 26.05 -4.56
C GLN A 113 -11.32 27.05 -3.57
N GLY A 114 -10.00 27.29 -3.63
CA GLY A 114 -9.29 28.24 -2.77
C GLY A 114 -9.07 27.80 -1.32
N TYR A 115 -9.16 26.49 -1.02
CA TYR A 115 -8.95 25.98 0.34
C TYR A 115 -7.49 25.74 0.70
N LEU A 116 -6.60 25.63 -0.28
CA LEU A 116 -5.20 25.28 -0.06
C LEU A 116 -4.28 26.51 -0.17
N LEU A 117 -3.25 26.51 0.66
CA LEU A 117 -2.14 27.47 0.57
C LEU A 117 -1.29 27.14 -0.65
N ASP A 118 -0.95 28.16 -1.43
CA ASP A 118 0.04 28.09 -2.49
C ASP A 118 1.43 27.79 -1.89
N LEU A 119 2.03 26.67 -2.26
CA LEU A 119 3.34 26.20 -1.83
C LEU A 119 4.38 26.21 -2.97
N ASP A 120 4.10 26.93 -4.06
CA ASP A 120 4.94 26.95 -5.24
C ASP A 120 6.38 27.41 -4.92
N ASP A 121 6.54 28.36 -4.02
CA ASP A 121 7.83 28.85 -3.53
C ASP A 121 8.64 27.82 -2.71
N ILE A 122 8.01 26.78 -2.18
CA ILE A 122 8.66 25.69 -1.46
C ILE A 122 8.95 24.49 -2.38
N VAL A 123 7.98 24.14 -3.24
CA VAL A 123 8.06 22.93 -4.07
C VAL A 123 8.91 23.16 -5.32
N ARG A 124 8.72 24.27 -6.01
CA ARG A 124 9.40 24.55 -7.29
C ARG A 124 10.94 24.52 -7.20
N PRO A 125 11.59 25.04 -6.14
CA PRO A 125 13.04 24.89 -5.98
C PRO A 125 13.51 23.44 -5.79
N LYS A 126 12.61 22.52 -5.39
CA LYS A 126 12.87 21.10 -5.15
C LYS A 126 12.32 20.20 -6.26
N GLU A 127 11.70 20.77 -7.29
CA GLU A 127 11.00 20.03 -8.35
C GLU A 127 11.88 18.95 -8.99
N ALA A 128 13.16 19.26 -9.24
CA ALA A 128 14.11 18.32 -9.83
C ALA A 128 14.46 17.12 -8.92
N SER A 129 14.27 17.25 -7.60
CA SER A 129 14.51 16.19 -6.63
C SER A 129 13.25 15.38 -6.29
N ILE A 130 12.07 15.82 -6.70
CA ILE A 130 10.80 15.10 -6.51
C ILE A 130 10.60 14.18 -7.72
N GLU A 131 10.16 12.95 -7.48
CA GLU A 131 9.87 12.02 -8.56
C GLU A 131 8.87 12.61 -9.56
N PRO A 132 9.21 12.66 -10.87
CA PRO A 132 8.37 13.32 -11.88
C PRO A 132 6.94 12.76 -11.92
N GLY A 133 6.80 11.47 -11.66
CA GLY A 133 5.51 10.78 -11.69
C GLY A 133 4.51 11.26 -10.64
N ILE A 134 4.92 11.99 -9.59
CA ILE A 134 3.99 12.51 -8.57
C ILE A 134 3.72 14.01 -8.71
N LEU A 135 4.55 14.74 -9.44
CA LEU A 135 4.49 16.20 -9.52
C LEU A 135 3.12 16.73 -9.97
N GLU A 136 2.51 16.11 -10.99
CA GLU A 136 1.20 16.54 -11.49
C GLU A 136 0.09 16.42 -10.44
N ARG A 137 0.23 15.48 -9.51
CA ARG A 137 -0.72 15.29 -8.41
C ARG A 137 -0.67 16.40 -7.37
N LEU A 138 0.45 17.11 -7.28
CA LEU A 138 0.67 18.19 -6.31
C LEU A 138 0.19 19.54 -6.82
N LYS A 139 -0.22 19.63 -8.11
CA LYS A 139 -0.61 20.87 -8.78
C LYS A 139 -2.10 21.16 -8.67
N GLY A 140 -2.42 22.44 -8.67
CA GLY A 140 -3.74 22.97 -8.93
C GLY A 140 -3.99 23.25 -10.43
N PRO A 141 -5.21 23.67 -10.80
CA PRO A 141 -5.55 23.98 -12.19
C PRO A 141 -4.80 25.22 -12.76
N ASP A 142 -4.20 26.03 -11.90
CA ASP A 142 -3.37 27.18 -12.26
C ASP A 142 -1.89 26.79 -12.50
N GLY A 143 -1.55 25.51 -12.39
CA GLY A 143 -0.20 24.97 -12.58
C GLY A 143 0.75 25.22 -11.41
N LYS A 144 0.28 25.78 -10.29
CA LYS A 144 1.05 25.95 -9.07
C LYS A 144 0.96 24.73 -8.17
N TYR A 145 1.96 24.57 -7.30
CA TYR A 145 2.00 23.49 -6.31
C TYR A 145 1.25 23.88 -5.02
N TYR A 146 0.43 22.95 -4.52
CA TYR A 146 -0.38 23.13 -3.31
C TYR A 146 -0.15 22.05 -2.26
N ALA A 147 0.74 21.10 -2.56
CA ALA A 147 1.05 20.01 -1.67
C ALA A 147 2.50 19.55 -1.85
N LEU A 148 2.98 18.77 -0.88
CA LEU A 148 4.25 18.04 -0.87
C LEU A 148 3.94 16.55 -0.71
N PRO A 149 4.68 15.63 -1.35
CA PRO A 149 4.52 14.20 -1.11
C PRO A 149 5.07 13.88 0.28
N HIS A 150 4.37 13.01 1.03
CA HIS A 150 4.86 12.69 2.38
C HIS A 150 5.74 11.44 2.35
N TYR A 151 5.15 10.24 2.29
CA TYR A 151 5.91 9.01 2.09
C TYR A 151 5.20 8.12 1.08
N GLU A 152 5.93 7.19 0.51
CA GLU A 152 5.38 6.18 -0.39
C GLU A 152 5.28 4.82 0.32
N TRP A 153 4.34 4.01 -0.13
CA TRP A 153 4.24 2.62 0.25
C TRP A 153 3.62 1.80 -0.89
N PHE A 154 3.90 0.52 -0.90
CA PHE A 154 3.53 -0.38 -1.98
C PHE A 154 2.61 -1.49 -1.45
N PRO A 155 1.44 -1.73 -2.04
CA PRO A 155 0.65 -2.92 -1.77
C PRO A 155 1.38 -4.16 -2.28
N GLY A 156 1.23 -5.29 -1.59
CA GLY A 156 1.85 -6.54 -2.03
C GLY A 156 1.86 -7.59 -0.94
N VAL A 157 2.93 -8.35 -0.91
CA VAL A 157 3.12 -9.46 0.02
C VAL A 157 4.54 -9.44 0.56
N SER A 158 4.68 -9.66 1.86
CA SER A 158 5.98 -9.95 2.48
C SER A 158 6.11 -11.44 2.75
N TYR A 159 7.33 -11.97 2.78
CA TYR A 159 7.56 -13.38 3.09
C TYR A 159 8.54 -13.56 4.25
N ASP A 160 8.43 -14.71 4.92
CA ASP A 160 9.29 -15.14 6.01
C ASP A 160 10.60 -15.72 5.43
N LYS A 161 11.67 -14.89 5.35
CA LYS A 161 12.98 -15.33 4.82
C LYS A 161 13.56 -16.46 5.62
N ASP A 162 13.39 -16.47 6.95
CA ASP A 162 13.92 -17.55 7.80
C ASP A 162 13.25 -18.87 7.48
N LEU A 163 11.92 -18.86 7.29
CA LEU A 163 11.16 -20.05 6.90
C LEU A 163 11.56 -20.55 5.50
N PHE A 164 11.69 -19.64 4.54
CA PHE A 164 12.09 -20.00 3.19
C PHE A 164 13.49 -20.59 3.15
N ASN A 165 14.43 -20.05 3.93
CA ASN A 165 15.78 -20.59 4.07
C ASN A 165 15.81 -21.94 4.83
N GLU A 166 14.98 -22.09 5.86
CA GLU A 166 14.88 -23.33 6.66
C GLU A 166 14.34 -24.50 5.86
N LYS A 167 13.34 -24.23 5.00
CA LYS A 167 12.58 -25.24 4.25
C LYS A 167 12.95 -25.29 2.76
N ASN A 168 13.91 -24.51 2.31
CA ASN A 168 14.33 -24.41 0.91
C ASN A 168 13.17 -24.07 -0.05
N PHE A 169 12.28 -23.16 0.31
CA PHE A 169 11.14 -22.73 -0.52
C PHE A 169 11.56 -21.80 -1.66
N TYR A 170 12.66 -22.13 -2.34
CA TYR A 170 13.15 -21.39 -3.49
C TYR A 170 13.19 -22.31 -4.72
N PHE A 171 12.78 -21.79 -5.86
CA PHE A 171 12.87 -22.51 -7.12
C PHE A 171 14.34 -22.69 -7.54
N ALA A 172 14.67 -23.88 -8.02
CA ALA A 172 15.97 -24.18 -8.58
C ALA A 172 16.09 -23.66 -10.02
N ASP A 173 17.30 -23.33 -10.42
CA ASP A 173 17.60 -23.02 -11.83
C ASP A 173 17.27 -24.23 -12.73
N PRO A 174 16.73 -24.01 -13.95
CA PRO A 174 16.40 -25.10 -14.88
C PRO A 174 17.58 -26.01 -15.24
N SER A 175 18.80 -25.48 -15.16
CA SER A 175 20.04 -26.24 -15.47
C SER A 175 20.50 -27.17 -14.36
N VAL A 176 19.92 -27.07 -13.16
CA VAL A 176 20.28 -27.94 -12.03
C VAL A 176 19.82 -29.39 -12.31
N ASP A 177 20.65 -30.39 -12.00
CA ASP A 177 20.33 -31.79 -12.20
C ASP A 177 19.13 -32.24 -11.34
N ALA A 178 18.42 -33.29 -11.81
CA ALA A 178 17.20 -33.76 -11.15
C ALA A 178 17.45 -34.33 -9.74
N GLU A 179 18.66 -34.81 -9.46
CA GLU A 179 19.07 -35.38 -8.18
C GLU A 179 19.33 -34.30 -7.10
N ASP A 180 19.57 -33.07 -7.54
CA ASP A 180 19.84 -31.90 -6.66
C ASP A 180 18.59 -31.06 -6.38
N VAL A 181 17.42 -31.46 -6.86
CA VAL A 181 16.16 -30.71 -6.65
C VAL A 181 15.12 -31.55 -5.93
N GLU A 182 14.32 -30.88 -5.13
CA GLU A 182 13.06 -31.42 -4.62
C GLU A 182 11.94 -31.13 -5.63
N VAL A 183 11.39 -32.21 -6.22
CA VAL A 183 10.30 -32.10 -7.20
C VAL A 183 8.95 -32.12 -6.48
N ALA A 184 8.19 -31.04 -6.61
CA ALA A 184 6.82 -30.94 -6.13
C ALA A 184 5.83 -31.03 -7.29
N ASN A 185 5.14 -32.18 -7.40
CA ASN A 185 4.04 -32.34 -8.35
C ASN A 185 2.75 -31.80 -7.74
N THR A 186 2.20 -30.76 -8.35
CA THR A 186 0.99 -30.09 -7.89
C THR A 186 -0.08 -30.07 -8.98
N PRO A 187 -1.35 -29.81 -8.66
CA PRO A 187 -2.38 -29.58 -9.68
C PRO A 187 -2.05 -28.42 -10.65
N TYR A 188 -1.17 -27.50 -10.25
CA TYR A 188 -0.83 -26.27 -10.98
C TYR A 188 0.42 -26.41 -11.83
N GLY A 189 1.09 -27.53 -11.79
CA GLY A 189 2.32 -27.81 -12.49
C GLY A 189 3.37 -28.51 -11.60
N THR A 190 4.55 -28.69 -12.14
CA THR A 190 5.68 -29.29 -11.44
C THR A 190 6.67 -28.22 -11.02
N GLY A 191 6.81 -28.02 -9.70
CA GLY A 191 7.82 -27.15 -9.10
C GLY A 191 9.13 -27.90 -8.89
N ARG A 192 10.25 -27.25 -9.14
CA ARG A 192 11.59 -27.72 -8.85
C ARG A 192 12.21 -26.81 -7.81
N PHE A 193 12.21 -27.23 -6.57
CA PHE A 193 12.79 -26.49 -5.46
C PHE A 193 14.23 -26.92 -5.19
N ILE A 194 15.06 -26.03 -4.67
CA ILE A 194 16.42 -26.39 -4.25
C ILE A 194 16.34 -27.42 -3.11
N ALA A 195 17.11 -28.52 -3.21
CA ALA A 195 17.19 -29.51 -2.14
C ALA A 195 18.11 -29.04 -0.98
N ASP A 196 19.08 -28.19 -1.29
CA ASP A 196 20.03 -27.62 -0.35
C ASP A 196 20.32 -26.15 -0.69
N LYS A 197 20.70 -25.36 0.31
CA LYS A 197 20.99 -23.91 0.17
C LYS A 197 22.14 -23.57 -0.80
N ASN A 198 23.01 -24.55 -1.14
CA ASN A 198 24.12 -24.35 -2.07
C ASN A 198 23.72 -24.59 -3.52
N ILE A 199 22.52 -25.13 -3.76
CA ILE A 199 21.99 -25.36 -5.10
C ILE A 199 21.63 -24.01 -5.74
N GLN A 200 21.94 -23.91 -7.03
CA GLN A 200 21.67 -22.70 -7.80
C GLN A 200 20.16 -22.44 -7.89
N LYS A 201 19.76 -21.29 -7.42
CA LYS A 201 18.38 -20.80 -7.51
C LYS A 201 18.07 -20.29 -8.93
N SER A 202 16.78 -20.28 -9.30
CA SER A 202 16.30 -19.56 -10.47
C SER A 202 16.60 -18.05 -10.37
N VAL A 203 16.56 -17.36 -11.49
CA VAL A 203 16.87 -15.91 -11.56
C VAL A 203 15.72 -14.99 -11.12
N GLY A 204 14.63 -15.54 -10.56
CA GLY A 204 13.48 -14.75 -10.12
C GLY A 204 12.75 -13.97 -11.22
N PRO A 205 11.83 -13.07 -10.86
CA PRO A 205 11.04 -12.29 -11.81
C PRO A 205 11.83 -11.31 -12.67
N ASN A 206 12.94 -10.75 -12.14
CA ASN A 206 13.73 -9.74 -12.86
C ASN A 206 14.73 -10.33 -13.87
N GLY A 207 15.00 -11.63 -13.81
CA GLY A 207 15.90 -12.31 -14.73
C GLY A 207 17.38 -11.98 -14.52
N ILE A 208 17.77 -11.47 -13.35
CA ILE A 208 19.16 -11.13 -13.00
C ILE A 208 19.65 -12.12 -11.95
N ARG A 209 20.74 -12.80 -12.24
CA ARG A 209 21.31 -13.80 -11.34
C ARG A 209 22.13 -13.17 -10.22
N GLY A 210 22.00 -13.73 -9.02
CA GLY A 210 22.82 -13.39 -7.87
C GLY A 210 22.31 -12.17 -7.10
N ASP A 211 21.02 -11.87 -7.22
CA ASP A 211 20.42 -10.73 -6.54
C ASP A 211 19.28 -11.11 -5.58
N TYR A 212 18.48 -10.11 -5.20
CA TYR A 212 17.50 -10.17 -4.10
C TYR A 212 16.30 -11.09 -4.34
N ASP A 213 15.97 -11.41 -5.61
CA ASP A 213 14.78 -12.21 -5.97
C ASP A 213 15.10 -13.62 -6.49
N ASP A 214 16.37 -14.03 -6.45
CA ASP A 214 16.78 -15.38 -6.83
C ASP A 214 15.97 -16.46 -6.11
N GLY A 215 15.36 -17.34 -6.89
CA GLY A 215 14.54 -18.44 -6.42
C GLY A 215 13.11 -18.09 -6.06
N LEU A 216 12.72 -16.82 -6.13
CA LEU A 216 11.33 -16.43 -5.95
C LEU A 216 10.51 -16.70 -7.22
N PRO A 217 9.18 -16.89 -7.09
CA PRO A 217 8.33 -17.24 -8.23
C PRO A 217 8.32 -16.15 -9.29
N SER A 218 8.69 -16.48 -10.51
CA SER A 218 8.76 -15.58 -11.66
C SER A 218 7.45 -15.54 -12.46
N SER A 219 6.61 -16.58 -12.31
CA SER A 219 5.29 -16.66 -12.94
C SER A 219 4.18 -16.93 -11.92
N LEU A 220 2.94 -16.61 -12.31
CA LEU A 220 1.77 -16.94 -11.51
C LEU A 220 1.59 -18.45 -11.33
N GLU A 221 2.00 -19.24 -12.31
CA GLU A 221 2.08 -20.70 -12.20
C GLU A 221 3.03 -21.12 -11.05
N GLU A 222 4.26 -20.61 -11.01
CA GLU A 222 5.21 -20.87 -9.92
C GLU A 222 4.68 -20.36 -8.57
N PHE A 223 4.01 -19.21 -8.54
CA PHE A 223 3.42 -18.69 -7.30
C PHE A 223 2.31 -19.62 -6.77
N ASN A 224 1.48 -20.17 -7.66
CA ASN A 224 0.47 -21.17 -7.30
C ASN A 224 1.11 -22.48 -6.78
N ILE A 225 2.18 -22.93 -7.43
CA ILE A 225 2.95 -24.10 -7.00
C ILE A 225 3.56 -23.86 -5.62
N LEU A 226 4.15 -22.69 -5.37
CA LEU A 226 4.70 -22.29 -4.08
C LEU A 226 3.63 -22.29 -2.98
N CYS A 227 2.46 -21.67 -3.23
CA CYS A 227 1.36 -21.69 -2.27
C CYS A 227 0.89 -23.12 -1.95
N HIS A 228 0.81 -23.98 -2.96
CA HIS A 228 0.44 -25.38 -2.75
C HIS A 228 1.51 -26.15 -1.96
N LYS A 229 2.79 -25.94 -2.26
CA LYS A 229 3.93 -26.55 -1.54
C LYS A 229 3.92 -26.13 -0.06
N LEU A 230 3.82 -24.82 0.22
CA LEU A 230 3.70 -24.31 1.59
C LEU A 230 2.57 -25.01 2.34
N TYR A 231 1.36 -25.05 1.73
CA TYR A 231 0.18 -25.69 2.34
C TYR A 231 0.41 -27.19 2.61
N SER A 232 0.99 -27.90 1.66
CA SER A 232 1.27 -29.34 1.78
C SER A 232 2.31 -29.65 2.85
N ASP A 233 3.25 -28.75 3.09
CA ASP A 233 4.28 -28.86 4.14
C ASP A 233 3.80 -28.37 5.51
N GLY A 234 2.49 -28.10 5.65
CA GLY A 234 1.87 -27.68 6.92
C GLY A 234 2.12 -26.22 7.30
N VAL A 235 2.58 -25.40 6.35
CA VAL A 235 2.71 -23.96 6.50
C VAL A 235 1.44 -23.29 5.98
N SER A 236 0.89 -22.31 6.71
CA SER A 236 -0.19 -21.47 6.19
C SER A 236 0.39 -20.54 5.11
N PRO A 237 0.00 -20.64 3.83
CA PRO A 237 0.69 -19.93 2.77
C PRO A 237 0.64 -18.42 2.90
N ILE A 238 -0.56 -17.86 3.10
CA ILE A 238 -0.77 -16.41 3.12
C ILE A 238 -1.66 -16.03 4.30
N LEU A 239 -1.18 -15.12 5.13
CA LEU A 239 -1.95 -14.46 6.17
C LEU A 239 -2.47 -13.12 5.66
N LEU A 240 -3.77 -12.87 5.81
CA LEU A 240 -4.42 -11.58 5.60
C LEU A 240 -5.18 -11.20 6.85
N CYS A 241 -5.20 -9.91 7.22
CA CYS A 241 -6.02 -9.42 8.33
C CYS A 241 -7.52 -9.63 8.03
N GLY A 242 -8.18 -10.51 8.79
CA GLY A 242 -9.57 -10.91 8.55
C GLY A 242 -10.59 -9.81 8.80
N SER A 243 -10.40 -8.93 9.79
CA SER A 243 -11.24 -7.75 10.00
C SER A 243 -11.06 -6.71 8.88
N GLY A 244 -9.97 -6.85 8.16
CA GLY A 244 -9.54 -5.91 7.15
C GLY A 244 -9.93 -6.31 5.75
N GLN A 245 -11.22 -6.61 5.46
CA GLN A 245 -11.65 -6.65 4.06
C GLN A 245 -11.17 -5.42 3.28
N TYR A 246 -10.91 -4.33 4.00
CA TYR A 246 -10.29 -3.13 3.51
C TYR A 246 -8.87 -3.35 2.92
N TYR A 247 -8.11 -4.33 3.42
CA TYR A 247 -6.76 -4.65 2.91
C TYR A 247 -6.78 -5.60 1.72
N SER A 248 -7.89 -6.25 1.43
CA SER A 248 -7.99 -7.32 0.44
C SER A 248 -7.74 -6.89 -1.01
N TRP A 249 -7.83 -5.60 -1.33
CA TRP A 249 -7.52 -5.05 -2.65
C TRP A 249 -6.01 -4.91 -2.94
N LYS A 250 -5.17 -4.88 -1.91
CA LYS A 250 -3.74 -4.56 -2.02
C LYS A 250 -2.99 -5.53 -2.92
N PHE A 251 -3.07 -6.82 -2.62
CA PHE A 251 -2.35 -7.83 -3.40
C PHE A 251 -2.90 -7.99 -4.83
N PRO A 252 -4.22 -8.09 -5.07
CA PRO A 252 -4.73 -8.17 -6.44
C PRO A 252 -4.32 -6.99 -7.31
N LEU A 253 -4.26 -5.79 -6.76
CA LEU A 253 -3.76 -4.62 -7.46
C LEU A 253 -2.27 -4.77 -7.81
N ALA A 254 -1.46 -5.17 -6.84
CA ALA A 254 -0.03 -5.36 -7.04
C ALA A 254 0.25 -6.47 -8.07
N LEU A 255 -0.48 -7.58 -8.01
CA LEU A 255 -0.37 -8.68 -8.97
C LEU A 255 -0.81 -8.24 -10.38
N TRP A 256 -1.93 -7.53 -10.49
CA TRP A 256 -2.36 -6.94 -11.76
C TRP A 256 -1.30 -6.02 -12.37
N ALA A 257 -0.72 -5.12 -11.56
CA ALA A 257 0.34 -4.22 -12.00
C ALA A 257 1.60 -4.99 -12.42
N SER A 258 2.00 -6.02 -11.66
CA SER A 258 3.17 -6.83 -11.96
C SER A 258 3.03 -7.60 -13.27
N LEU A 259 1.88 -8.26 -13.49
CA LEU A 259 1.59 -8.98 -14.73
C LEU A 259 1.50 -8.05 -15.95
N THR A 260 1.06 -6.81 -15.77
CA THR A 260 0.95 -5.82 -16.83
C THR A 260 2.29 -5.15 -17.14
N GLY A 261 3.14 -5.04 -16.12
CA GLY A 261 4.41 -4.31 -16.16
C GLY A 261 4.22 -2.81 -15.89
N PRO A 262 5.29 -2.11 -15.47
CA PRO A 262 5.18 -0.72 -15.01
C PRO A 262 4.68 0.24 -16.09
N GLU A 263 5.27 0.20 -17.28
CA GLU A 263 4.88 1.05 -18.40
C GLU A 263 3.44 0.76 -18.84
N GLY A 264 3.11 -0.53 -19.03
CA GLY A 264 1.76 -0.94 -19.40
C GLY A 264 0.74 -0.46 -18.38
N MET A 265 1.00 -0.62 -17.08
CA MET A 265 0.09 -0.20 -16.03
C MET A 265 -0.10 1.33 -16.00
N ARG A 266 0.97 2.11 -16.15
CA ARG A 266 0.90 3.58 -16.23
C ARG A 266 0.09 4.04 -17.43
N ASN A 267 0.40 3.51 -18.63
CA ASN A 267 -0.27 3.88 -19.87
C ASN A 267 -1.75 3.51 -19.86
N THR A 268 -2.14 2.46 -19.14
CA THR A 268 -3.54 2.00 -19.09
C THR A 268 -4.35 2.64 -17.97
N SER A 269 -3.77 2.87 -16.81
CA SER A 269 -4.53 3.33 -15.62
C SER A 269 -4.44 4.83 -15.36
N CYS A 270 -3.42 5.50 -15.91
CA CYS A 270 -3.22 6.93 -15.69
C CYS A 270 -3.27 7.77 -16.97
N GLU A 271 -2.56 7.33 -18.02
CA GLU A 271 -2.35 8.15 -19.22
C GLU A 271 -3.31 7.82 -20.37
N TRP A 272 -3.86 6.61 -20.42
CA TRP A 272 -4.70 6.08 -21.53
C TRP A 272 -4.07 6.34 -22.91
N SER A 273 -2.77 6.12 -23.01
CA SER A 273 -1.97 6.52 -24.18
C SER A 273 -1.42 5.30 -24.91
N ASN A 274 -2.02 4.97 -26.05
CA ASN A 274 -1.51 3.99 -27.03
C ASN A 274 -1.03 2.64 -26.46
N ALA A 275 -1.48 2.25 -25.27
CA ALA A 275 -1.19 0.94 -24.70
C ALA A 275 -2.07 -0.12 -25.37
N GLU A 276 -1.44 -1.17 -25.89
CA GLU A 276 -2.16 -2.34 -26.38
C GLU A 276 -2.46 -3.28 -25.22
N LEU A 277 -3.72 -3.62 -25.04
CA LEU A 277 -4.22 -4.50 -23.98
C LEU A 277 -4.84 -5.77 -24.55
N ASP A 278 -4.69 -6.87 -23.79
CA ASP A 278 -5.56 -8.03 -23.90
C ASP A 278 -6.84 -7.78 -23.10
N VAL A 279 -7.92 -7.48 -23.80
CA VAL A 279 -9.25 -7.21 -23.24
C VAL A 279 -10.10 -8.47 -23.30
N VAL A 280 -10.72 -8.83 -22.18
CA VAL A 280 -11.61 -10.01 -22.08
C VAL A 280 -12.93 -9.71 -22.79
N THR A 281 -13.27 -10.53 -23.79
CA THR A 281 -14.49 -10.40 -24.57
C THR A 281 -15.49 -11.53 -24.34
N ASP A 282 -15.00 -12.70 -23.95
CA ASP A 282 -15.82 -13.89 -23.70
C ASP A 282 -15.08 -14.87 -22.77
N TRP A 283 -15.71 -15.98 -22.44
CA TRP A 283 -15.20 -17.03 -21.55
C TRP A 283 -15.22 -18.39 -22.24
N LYS A 284 -14.11 -19.14 -22.09
CA LYS A 284 -14.07 -20.56 -22.42
C LYS A 284 -14.33 -21.38 -21.15
N ASN A 285 -14.97 -22.54 -21.33
CA ASN A 285 -15.17 -23.50 -20.25
C ASN A 285 -13.90 -24.33 -19.93
N ASP A 286 -12.77 -24.00 -20.56
CA ASP A 286 -11.47 -24.58 -20.22
C ASP A 286 -11.03 -24.05 -18.85
N GLU A 287 -10.50 -24.92 -18.03
CA GLU A 287 -10.11 -24.57 -16.66
C GLU A 287 -8.77 -23.85 -16.63
N LEU A 288 -8.79 -22.61 -16.17
CA LEU A 288 -7.61 -21.78 -16.00
C LEU A 288 -6.72 -22.36 -14.87
N PHE A 289 -5.42 -22.32 -15.05
CA PHE A 289 -4.35 -22.73 -14.16
C PHE A 289 -4.27 -24.23 -13.88
N ALA A 290 -5.37 -24.92 -13.61
CA ALA A 290 -5.36 -26.33 -13.26
C ALA A 290 -6.70 -27.01 -13.57
N LYS A 291 -6.64 -28.30 -13.90
CA LYS A 291 -7.84 -29.12 -14.00
C LYS A 291 -8.52 -29.24 -12.63
N GLY A 292 -9.80 -28.95 -12.58
CA GLY A 292 -10.59 -28.92 -11.35
C GLY A 292 -10.54 -27.58 -10.61
N SER A 293 -9.93 -26.55 -11.19
CA SER A 293 -9.91 -25.20 -10.59
C SER A 293 -11.28 -24.54 -10.55
N GLY A 294 -12.19 -24.88 -11.48
CA GLY A 294 -13.47 -24.21 -11.67
C GLY A 294 -13.37 -22.82 -12.30
N LEU A 295 -12.15 -22.33 -12.55
CA LEU A 295 -11.90 -21.01 -13.11
C LEU A 295 -12.03 -21.03 -14.63
N LYS A 296 -12.70 -20.05 -15.21
CA LYS A 296 -12.82 -19.94 -16.67
C LYS A 296 -11.57 -19.32 -17.29
N THR A 297 -11.24 -19.77 -18.51
CA THR A 297 -10.20 -19.14 -19.31
C THR A 297 -10.76 -17.97 -20.11
N PRO A 298 -10.19 -16.76 -20.05
CA PRO A 298 -10.67 -15.62 -20.80
C PRO A 298 -10.38 -15.77 -22.29
N VAL A 299 -11.33 -15.35 -23.14
CA VAL A 299 -11.10 -15.05 -24.55
C VAL A 299 -10.75 -13.58 -24.66
N THR A 300 -9.66 -13.25 -25.32
CA THR A 300 -9.18 -11.88 -25.40
C THR A 300 -9.10 -11.36 -26.82
N GLU A 301 -9.24 -10.05 -26.97
CA GLU A 301 -8.87 -9.30 -28.17
C GLU A 301 -7.86 -8.21 -27.83
N LYS A 302 -7.03 -7.82 -28.80
CA LYS A 302 -6.11 -6.69 -28.67
C LYS A 302 -6.86 -5.38 -28.86
N VAL A 303 -6.74 -4.46 -27.89
CA VAL A 303 -7.34 -3.13 -27.94
C VAL A 303 -6.27 -2.10 -27.65
N VAL A 304 -6.16 -1.08 -28.51
CA VAL A 304 -5.30 0.09 -28.25
C VAL A 304 -6.10 1.12 -27.47
N LEU A 305 -5.61 1.45 -26.27
CA LEU A 305 -6.24 2.45 -25.40
C LEU A 305 -5.98 3.88 -25.89
N ASN A 306 -6.97 4.72 -25.65
CA ASN A 306 -6.90 6.17 -25.77
C ASN A 306 -7.88 6.80 -24.76
N GLU A 307 -7.93 8.12 -24.68
CA GLU A 307 -8.78 8.83 -23.74
C GLU A 307 -10.30 8.58 -23.93
N GLU A 308 -10.74 8.17 -25.13
CA GLU A 308 -12.15 7.90 -25.40
C GLU A 308 -12.58 6.51 -24.91
N ASN A 309 -11.67 5.54 -24.94
CA ASN A 309 -11.94 4.15 -24.56
C ASN A 309 -11.21 3.69 -23.31
N GLY A 310 -10.64 4.60 -22.52
CA GLY A 310 -9.86 4.29 -21.31
C GLY A 310 -10.59 3.44 -20.28
N TYR A 311 -11.93 3.42 -20.26
CA TYR A 311 -12.73 2.53 -19.41
C TYR A 311 -12.41 1.05 -19.64
N LYS A 312 -11.91 0.66 -20.81
CA LYS A 312 -11.53 -0.72 -21.12
C LYS A 312 -10.33 -1.22 -20.31
N MET A 313 -9.62 -0.35 -19.57
CA MET A 313 -8.62 -0.78 -18.63
C MET A 313 -9.17 -1.76 -17.57
N TYR A 314 -10.45 -1.65 -17.23
CA TYR A 314 -11.13 -2.57 -16.31
C TYR A 314 -11.47 -3.92 -16.94
N ASP A 315 -11.35 -4.04 -18.25
CA ASP A 315 -11.60 -5.27 -19.01
C ASP A 315 -10.31 -6.06 -19.27
N MET A 316 -9.16 -5.63 -18.73
CA MET A 316 -7.86 -6.29 -18.92
C MET A 316 -7.84 -7.72 -18.39
N ALA A 317 -7.29 -8.65 -19.17
CA ALA A 317 -7.09 -10.04 -18.77
C ALA A 317 -6.23 -10.16 -17.49
N ASN A 318 -5.19 -9.31 -17.34
CA ASN A 318 -4.33 -9.32 -16.14
C ASN A 318 -5.09 -8.94 -14.86
N ARG A 319 -6.13 -8.10 -14.94
CA ARG A 319 -7.03 -7.83 -13.83
C ARG A 319 -7.84 -9.08 -13.48
N TYR A 320 -8.33 -9.80 -14.48
CA TYR A 320 -9.03 -11.05 -14.25
C TYR A 320 -8.13 -12.10 -13.59
N TYR A 321 -6.89 -12.28 -14.07
CA TYR A 321 -5.97 -13.24 -13.46
C TYR A 321 -5.68 -12.97 -11.99
N SER A 322 -5.65 -11.70 -11.59
CA SER A 322 -5.50 -11.36 -10.18
C SER A 322 -6.74 -11.71 -9.33
N LEU A 323 -7.95 -11.55 -9.88
CA LEU A 323 -9.20 -11.99 -9.22
C LEU A 323 -9.30 -13.52 -9.17
N ALA A 324 -8.90 -14.20 -10.26
CA ALA A 324 -8.86 -15.66 -10.32
C ALA A 324 -7.91 -16.26 -9.27
N PHE A 325 -6.75 -15.62 -9.06
CA PHE A 325 -5.86 -16.01 -7.97
C PHE A 325 -6.53 -15.89 -6.59
N MET A 326 -7.28 -14.81 -6.33
CA MET A 326 -8.00 -14.64 -5.06
C MET A 326 -9.01 -15.77 -4.82
N GLU A 327 -9.84 -16.06 -5.82
CA GLU A 327 -10.80 -17.16 -5.74
C GLU A 327 -10.11 -18.48 -5.40
N MET A 328 -9.04 -18.79 -6.14
CA MET A 328 -8.27 -20.01 -5.95
C MET A 328 -7.61 -20.04 -4.56
N ALA A 329 -7.03 -18.95 -4.10
CA ALA A 329 -6.38 -18.86 -2.80
C ALA A 329 -7.35 -19.09 -1.63
N ILE A 330 -8.61 -18.66 -1.79
CA ILE A 330 -9.67 -18.92 -0.82
C ILE A 330 -10.10 -20.39 -0.86
N HIS A 331 -10.42 -20.92 -2.04
CA HIS A 331 -10.92 -22.28 -2.20
C HIS A 331 -9.89 -23.34 -1.78
N ASN A 332 -8.60 -23.10 -2.06
CA ASN A 332 -7.51 -23.99 -1.66
C ASN A 332 -7.00 -23.75 -0.23
N LYS A 333 -7.62 -22.83 0.52
CA LYS A 333 -7.21 -22.45 1.88
C LYS A 333 -5.77 -21.92 1.94
N TRP A 334 -5.29 -21.30 0.86
CA TRP A 334 -4.01 -20.60 0.85
C TRP A 334 -4.07 -19.28 1.62
N LEU A 335 -5.22 -18.59 1.58
CA LEU A 335 -5.54 -17.58 2.58
C LEU A 335 -5.99 -18.29 3.87
N ASP A 336 -5.39 -17.97 5.00
CA ASP A 336 -5.64 -18.65 6.27
C ASP A 336 -7.13 -18.59 6.65
N PRO A 337 -7.84 -19.73 6.74
CA PRO A 337 -9.27 -19.73 6.98
C PRO A 337 -9.65 -19.21 8.37
N GLU A 338 -8.78 -19.35 9.37
CA GLU A 338 -9.00 -18.84 10.72
C GLU A 338 -8.96 -17.31 10.74
N ALA A 339 -7.95 -16.73 10.05
CA ALA A 339 -7.86 -15.30 9.88
C ALA A 339 -9.06 -14.73 9.12
N LEU A 340 -9.50 -15.40 8.04
CA LEU A 340 -10.67 -14.97 7.26
C LEU A 340 -11.98 -15.05 8.04
N ALA A 341 -12.11 -16.01 8.96
CA ALA A 341 -13.29 -16.19 9.79
C ALA A 341 -13.36 -15.20 10.97
N ASP A 342 -12.21 -14.69 11.43
CA ASP A 342 -12.13 -13.77 12.56
C ASP A 342 -12.35 -12.32 12.11
N SER A 343 -13.61 -11.90 12.06
CA SER A 343 -13.97 -10.51 11.73
C SER A 343 -13.46 -9.46 12.74
N ASN A 344 -12.93 -9.90 13.87
CA ASN A 344 -12.38 -9.03 14.92
C ASN A 344 -10.85 -9.02 14.94
N GLN A 345 -10.20 -9.82 14.11
CA GLN A 345 -8.74 -9.81 14.01
C GLN A 345 -8.26 -8.42 13.59
N SER A 346 -7.56 -7.73 14.47
CA SER A 346 -6.97 -6.43 14.16
C SER A 346 -5.69 -6.57 13.30
N PRO A 347 -5.25 -5.51 12.60
CA PRO A 347 -3.96 -5.51 11.93
C PRO A 347 -2.79 -5.87 12.87
N THR A 348 -2.81 -5.36 14.11
CA THR A 348 -1.82 -5.72 15.15
C THR A 348 -1.81 -7.22 15.45
N ALA A 349 -2.98 -7.86 15.54
CA ALA A 349 -3.05 -9.30 15.76
C ALA A 349 -2.50 -10.08 14.56
N ALA A 350 -2.81 -9.65 13.34
CA ALA A 350 -2.31 -10.28 12.12
C ALA A 350 -0.78 -10.18 12.02
N MET A 351 -0.20 -9.01 12.27
CA MET A 351 1.26 -8.81 12.34
C MET A 351 1.90 -9.71 13.39
N ASN A 352 1.28 -9.82 14.57
CA ASN A 352 1.75 -10.69 15.62
C ASN A 352 1.70 -12.18 15.20
N TRP A 353 0.62 -12.62 14.55
CA TRP A 353 0.53 -13.99 14.03
C TRP A 353 1.60 -14.29 12.98
N PHE A 354 1.86 -13.34 12.09
CA PHE A 354 2.89 -13.51 11.05
C PHE A 354 4.30 -13.71 11.65
N ILE A 355 4.66 -12.89 12.62
CA ILE A 355 6.01 -12.92 13.23
C ILE A 355 6.14 -14.05 14.26
N ASN A 356 5.17 -14.22 15.15
CA ASN A 356 5.26 -15.12 16.30
C ASN A 356 4.58 -16.47 16.07
N GLY A 357 3.81 -16.62 14.98
CA GLY A 357 2.94 -17.77 14.77
C GLY A 357 1.64 -17.68 15.56
N HIS A 358 0.68 -18.54 15.24
CA HIS A 358 -0.60 -18.65 15.93
C HIS A 358 -1.12 -20.09 15.89
N ASN A 359 -1.60 -20.63 17.01
CA ASN A 359 -2.16 -21.99 17.11
C ASN A 359 -1.24 -23.07 16.50
N ASN A 360 0.07 -23.02 16.77
CA ASN A 360 1.09 -23.88 16.20
C ASN A 360 1.24 -23.78 14.66
N LYS A 361 0.67 -22.77 14.05
CA LYS A 361 0.89 -22.45 12.63
C LYS A 361 2.02 -21.44 12.47
N ARG A 362 2.77 -21.60 11.40
CA ARG A 362 3.70 -20.60 10.87
C ARG A 362 3.19 -20.16 9.50
N TYR A 363 3.39 -18.91 9.16
CA TYR A 363 2.88 -18.31 7.93
C TYR A 363 4.03 -18.05 6.95
N GLY A 364 3.84 -18.45 5.70
CA GLY A 364 4.85 -18.24 4.67
C GLY A 364 4.94 -16.80 4.20
N MET A 365 3.77 -16.17 4.04
CA MET A 365 3.62 -14.84 3.48
C MET A 365 2.57 -14.02 4.24
N TYR A 366 2.75 -12.69 4.23
CA TYR A 366 1.83 -11.72 4.82
C TYR A 366 1.39 -10.69 3.78
N TRP A 367 0.11 -10.62 3.55
CA TRP A 367 -0.53 -9.76 2.57
C TRP A 367 -0.89 -8.40 3.21
N ASP A 368 -0.07 -7.40 2.93
CA ASP A 368 -0.29 -6.02 3.42
C ASP A 368 0.45 -4.99 2.52
N GLY A 369 0.65 -3.78 2.98
CA GLY A 369 1.52 -2.77 2.37
C GLY A 369 2.95 -2.86 2.93
N SER A 370 3.91 -2.33 2.19
CA SER A 370 5.34 -2.35 2.57
C SER A 370 5.65 -1.66 3.92
N TYR A 371 4.71 -0.92 4.47
CA TYR A 371 4.83 -0.19 5.74
C TYR A 371 4.64 -1.07 6.99
N TRP A 372 4.05 -2.27 6.86
CA TRP A 372 3.63 -3.10 8.00
C TRP A 372 4.75 -3.38 9.02
N CYS A 373 6.00 -3.44 8.56
CA CYS A 373 7.15 -3.74 9.41
C CYS A 373 7.36 -2.64 10.47
N HIS A 374 7.17 -1.37 10.11
CA HIS A 374 7.20 -0.25 11.05
C HIS A 374 6.05 -0.32 12.05
N GLU A 375 4.82 -0.56 11.60
CA GLU A 375 3.68 -0.74 12.50
C GLU A 375 3.89 -1.89 13.48
N ALA A 376 4.45 -3.03 13.01
CA ALA A 376 4.78 -4.17 13.86
C ALA A 376 5.86 -3.85 14.91
N ALA A 377 6.84 -3.04 14.55
CA ALA A 377 7.86 -2.56 15.48
C ALA A 377 7.26 -1.64 16.54
N ASP A 378 6.44 -0.68 16.15
CA ASP A 378 5.78 0.29 17.04
C ASP A 378 4.88 -0.38 18.09
N VAL A 379 4.21 -1.47 17.74
CA VAL A 379 3.36 -2.22 18.67
C VAL A 379 4.11 -3.33 19.43
N GLY A 380 5.45 -3.43 19.30
CA GLY A 380 6.30 -4.34 20.06
C GLY A 380 6.24 -5.81 19.58
N THR A 381 5.80 -6.08 18.36
CA THR A 381 5.69 -7.44 17.81
C THR A 381 7.05 -8.14 17.73
N PHE A 382 8.09 -7.47 17.24
CA PHE A 382 9.44 -8.01 17.17
C PHE A 382 10.08 -8.16 18.57
N GLU A 383 9.77 -7.28 19.51
CA GLU A 383 10.21 -7.41 20.89
C GLU A 383 9.61 -8.66 21.56
N THR A 384 8.33 -8.93 21.32
CA THR A 384 7.68 -10.16 21.76
C THR A 384 8.40 -11.38 21.19
N TYR A 385 8.76 -11.36 19.89
CA TYR A 385 9.51 -12.44 19.25
C TYR A 385 10.87 -12.67 19.96
N ARG A 386 11.65 -11.61 20.19
CA ARG A 386 12.94 -11.68 20.87
C ARG A 386 12.84 -12.32 22.26
N GLN A 387 11.83 -11.94 23.03
CA GLN A 387 11.58 -12.50 24.36
C GLN A 387 11.23 -13.99 24.31
N MET A 388 10.48 -14.41 23.30
CA MET A 388 10.09 -15.81 23.10
C MET A 388 11.23 -16.66 22.53
N ASN A 389 12.17 -16.05 21.81
CA ASN A 389 13.26 -16.73 21.09
C ASN A 389 14.64 -16.16 21.45
N PRO A 390 15.08 -16.26 22.71
CA PRO A 390 16.32 -15.61 23.17
C PRO A 390 17.60 -16.15 22.52
N THR A 391 17.56 -17.36 21.97
CA THR A 391 18.68 -17.98 21.24
C THR A 391 18.74 -17.62 19.77
N ASN A 392 17.63 -17.16 19.17
CA ASN A 392 17.53 -16.68 17.82
C ASN A 392 16.57 -15.46 17.80
N PRO A 393 17.04 -14.29 18.29
CA PRO A 393 16.17 -13.17 18.61
C PRO A 393 15.70 -12.38 17.39
N ASP A 394 16.35 -12.57 16.25
CA ASP A 394 16.05 -11.82 15.03
C ASP A 394 15.09 -12.61 14.12
N ARG A 395 14.11 -11.93 13.61
CA ARG A 395 13.14 -12.46 12.65
C ARG A 395 13.31 -11.72 11.32
N HIS A 396 13.71 -12.44 10.28
CA HIS A 396 13.98 -11.87 8.98
C HIS A 396 12.80 -12.07 8.04
N THR A 397 12.28 -10.97 7.54
CA THR A 397 11.23 -10.92 6.52
C THR A 397 11.67 -10.01 5.38
N ALA A 398 11.08 -10.16 4.20
CA ALA A 398 11.30 -9.28 3.07
C ALA A 398 10.01 -9.03 2.30
N PHE A 399 9.94 -7.90 1.61
CA PHE A 399 8.86 -7.63 0.67
C PHE A 399 9.14 -8.38 -0.64
N MET A 400 8.14 -9.13 -1.15
CA MET A 400 8.33 -10.04 -2.27
C MET A 400 8.08 -9.34 -3.61
N PRO A 401 9.01 -9.38 -4.57
CA PRO A 401 8.69 -9.07 -5.96
C PRO A 401 7.68 -10.08 -6.50
N LEU A 402 6.65 -9.59 -7.18
CA LEU A 402 5.55 -10.43 -7.65
C LEU A 402 5.84 -10.98 -9.06
N PRO A 403 5.19 -12.10 -9.44
CA PRO A 403 5.30 -12.69 -10.75
C PRO A 403 5.02 -11.70 -11.89
N THR A 404 5.82 -11.75 -12.95
CA THR A 404 5.73 -10.84 -14.11
C THR A 404 5.15 -11.50 -15.36
N GLN A 405 4.82 -12.79 -15.29
CA GLN A 405 4.21 -13.57 -16.37
C GLN A 405 3.24 -14.62 -15.83
N LEU A 406 2.44 -15.22 -16.71
CA LEU A 406 1.41 -16.18 -16.31
C LEU A 406 1.97 -17.58 -16.05
N SER A 407 2.89 -18.06 -16.88
CA SER A 407 3.41 -19.43 -16.82
C SER A 407 4.86 -19.50 -17.25
N GLY A 408 5.49 -20.62 -16.92
CA GLY A 408 6.89 -20.90 -17.17
C GLY A 408 7.81 -20.15 -16.22
N GLN A 409 9.12 -20.38 -16.34
CA GLN A 409 10.15 -19.74 -15.55
C GLN A 409 10.85 -18.65 -16.37
N VAL A 410 11.15 -17.52 -15.75
CA VAL A 410 11.97 -16.48 -16.38
C VAL A 410 13.40 -17.00 -16.54
N THR A 411 13.99 -16.73 -17.70
CA THR A 411 15.38 -17.05 -17.99
C THR A 411 16.26 -15.82 -17.85
N GLU A 412 17.55 -16.01 -17.62
CA GLU A 412 18.52 -14.93 -17.46
C GLU A 412 18.49 -13.95 -18.63
N GLY A 413 18.40 -12.67 -18.34
CA GLY A 413 18.29 -11.60 -19.32
C GLY A 413 16.89 -11.36 -19.91
N ASN A 414 15.89 -12.19 -19.58
CA ASN A 414 14.51 -12.07 -20.09
C ASN A 414 13.48 -11.67 -19.01
N GLY A 415 13.95 -11.24 -17.86
CA GLY A 415 13.09 -10.76 -16.79
C GLY A 415 12.54 -9.37 -17.03
N LYS A 416 11.60 -8.97 -16.17
CA LYS A 416 11.01 -7.63 -16.18
C LYS A 416 11.27 -6.92 -14.86
N LYS A 417 11.40 -5.60 -14.93
CA LYS A 417 11.47 -4.78 -13.72
C LYS A 417 10.21 -5.00 -12.86
N PRO A 418 10.37 -5.19 -11.56
CA PRO A 418 9.23 -5.23 -10.64
C PRO A 418 8.40 -3.95 -10.73
N ALA A 419 7.08 -4.12 -10.78
CA ALA A 419 6.14 -3.00 -10.73
C ALA A 419 5.75 -2.73 -9.27
N LEU A 420 6.06 -1.54 -8.78
CA LEU A 420 5.69 -1.09 -7.45
C LEU A 420 4.62 0.01 -7.57
N VAL A 421 3.42 -0.26 -7.09
CA VAL A 421 2.34 0.73 -7.15
C VAL A 421 2.41 1.64 -5.93
N ASN A 422 2.77 2.90 -6.11
CA ASN A 422 2.53 3.89 -5.07
C ASN A 422 1.06 4.30 -5.10
N THR A 423 0.37 4.15 -3.99
CA THR A 423 -1.04 4.56 -3.92
C THR A 423 -1.24 6.08 -3.93
N GLY A 424 -0.17 6.85 -3.73
CA GLY A 424 -0.17 8.31 -3.68
C GLY A 424 -1.06 8.88 -2.60
N SER A 425 -1.36 8.08 -1.58
CA SER A 425 -2.33 8.45 -0.54
C SER A 425 -1.78 9.41 0.50
N THR A 426 -0.44 9.53 0.62
CA THR A 426 0.20 10.28 1.70
C THR A 426 0.72 11.63 1.21
N ILE A 427 0.08 12.70 1.62
CA ILE A 427 0.36 14.07 1.14
C ILE A 427 0.32 15.06 2.30
N THR A 428 1.23 16.03 2.28
CA THR A 428 1.25 17.18 3.19
C THR A 428 0.79 18.44 2.46
N PHE A 429 -0.13 19.18 3.05
CA PHE A 429 -0.64 20.44 2.51
C PHE A 429 -1.08 21.39 3.63
N ALA A 430 -1.31 22.65 3.30
CA ALA A 430 -1.70 23.67 4.26
C ALA A 430 -2.99 24.39 3.85
N ASN A 431 -3.74 24.85 4.84
CA ASN A 431 -4.99 25.56 4.65
C ASN A 431 -4.74 27.03 4.23
N ALA A 432 -5.45 27.52 3.21
CA ALA A 432 -5.32 28.89 2.70
C ALA A 432 -5.60 29.97 3.76
N ARG A 433 -6.41 29.67 4.78
CA ARG A 433 -6.73 30.62 5.85
C ARG A 433 -5.52 31.10 6.66
N VAL A 434 -4.36 30.42 6.58
CA VAL A 434 -3.12 30.87 7.25
C VAL A 434 -2.68 32.26 6.75
N LYS A 435 -3.10 32.66 5.56
CA LYS A 435 -2.90 34.02 5.03
C LYS A 435 -3.66 35.05 5.82
N THR A 436 -4.91 34.75 6.20
CA THR A 436 -5.80 35.71 6.89
C THR A 436 -5.62 35.71 8.40
N ASN A 437 -5.07 34.61 8.98
CA ASN A 437 -4.80 34.55 10.41
C ASN A 437 -3.35 34.89 10.79
N GLY A 438 -2.52 35.34 9.81
CA GLY A 438 -1.16 35.80 10.03
C GLY A 438 -0.09 34.73 10.15
N LYS A 439 -0.43 33.44 9.92
CA LYS A 439 0.48 32.29 10.14
C LYS A 439 1.22 31.81 8.89
N GLU A 440 0.99 32.41 7.74
CA GLU A 440 1.57 31.95 6.47
C GLU A 440 3.09 31.77 6.56
N LYS A 441 3.80 32.76 7.11
CA LYS A 441 5.25 32.74 7.27
C LYS A 441 5.71 31.57 8.14
N ALA A 442 5.03 31.31 9.26
CA ALA A 442 5.33 30.20 10.17
C ALA A 442 5.12 28.84 9.51
N VAL A 443 3.99 28.68 8.81
CA VAL A 443 3.63 27.44 8.12
C VAL A 443 4.62 27.13 7.00
N LYS A 444 4.93 28.10 6.15
CA LYS A 444 5.89 27.93 5.06
C LYS A 444 7.31 27.63 5.57
N ALA A 445 7.75 28.31 6.61
CA ALA A 445 9.06 28.06 7.22
C ALA A 445 9.15 26.63 7.79
N PHE A 446 8.09 26.16 8.48
CA PHE A 446 8.06 24.81 9.02
C PHE A 446 7.99 23.74 7.91
N LEU A 447 7.18 23.93 6.87
CA LEU A 447 7.13 23.00 5.75
C LEU A 447 8.47 22.92 5.02
N ASN A 448 9.14 24.06 4.78
CA ASN A 448 10.47 24.04 4.17
C ASN A 448 11.51 23.32 5.03
N PHE A 449 11.45 23.47 6.37
CA PHE A 449 12.28 22.73 7.31
C PHE A 449 11.97 21.24 7.28
N LEU A 450 10.69 20.85 7.35
CA LEU A 450 10.26 19.44 7.38
C LEU A 450 10.69 18.67 6.12
N TYR A 451 10.84 19.37 5.00
CA TYR A 451 11.30 18.82 3.73
C TYR A 451 12.77 19.18 3.42
N SER A 452 13.56 19.47 4.43
CA SER A 452 15.02 19.51 4.32
C SER A 452 15.58 18.08 4.29
N ASN A 453 16.80 17.93 3.77
CA ASN A 453 17.45 16.62 3.70
C ASN A 453 17.61 15.99 5.11
N GLU A 454 17.94 16.82 6.10
CA GLU A 454 18.12 16.40 7.50
C GLU A 454 16.83 15.84 8.12
N GLU A 455 15.69 16.51 7.87
CA GLU A 455 14.42 16.08 8.46
C GLU A 455 13.81 14.87 7.72
N LEU A 456 13.96 14.80 6.41
CA LEU A 456 13.60 13.61 5.62
C LEU A 456 14.45 12.39 6.04
N SER A 457 15.76 12.59 6.25
CA SER A 457 16.65 11.57 6.78
C SER A 457 16.19 11.09 8.16
N ALA A 458 15.97 12.03 9.09
CA ALA A 458 15.50 11.71 10.44
C ALA A 458 14.14 10.98 10.46
N PHE A 459 13.23 11.34 9.56
CA PHE A 459 11.96 10.64 9.37
C PHE A 459 12.19 9.18 8.96
N SER A 460 12.99 8.95 7.91
CA SER A 460 13.24 7.60 7.40
C SER A 460 14.05 6.74 8.35
N GLU A 461 15.02 7.33 9.06
CA GLU A 461 15.83 6.65 10.09
C GLU A 461 15.01 6.21 11.29
N LEU A 462 13.88 6.86 11.56
CA LEU A 462 12.97 6.47 12.62
C LEU A 462 11.90 5.47 12.17
N THR A 463 11.38 5.65 10.94
CA THR A 463 10.18 4.93 10.49
C THR A 463 10.45 3.84 9.44
N GLY A 464 11.56 3.91 8.72
CA GLY A 464 11.83 3.08 7.54
C GLY A 464 11.02 3.46 6.30
N LEU A 465 10.15 4.45 6.41
CA LEU A 465 9.36 4.96 5.29
C LEU A 465 10.15 6.02 4.52
N THR A 466 9.99 6.07 3.21
CA THR A 466 10.71 7.00 2.34
C THR A 466 9.76 7.92 1.59
N ALA A 467 10.10 9.20 1.47
CA ALA A 467 9.39 10.12 0.60
C ALA A 467 9.87 9.96 -0.86
N PRO A 468 9.02 10.20 -1.88
CA PRO A 468 9.42 10.20 -3.28
C PRO A 468 10.15 11.50 -3.65
N ILE A 469 11.23 11.77 -2.93
CA ILE A 469 12.13 12.92 -3.06
C ILE A 469 13.55 12.41 -2.94
N ASP A 470 14.53 12.99 -3.64
CA ASP A 470 15.93 12.63 -3.52
C ASP A 470 16.51 13.11 -2.19
N TYR A 471 16.93 12.19 -1.35
CA TYR A 471 17.69 12.42 -0.11
C TYR A 471 18.40 11.12 0.30
N THR A 472 19.30 11.22 1.27
CA THR A 472 20.03 10.07 1.79
C THR A 472 19.73 9.89 3.28
N TRP A 473 19.69 8.62 3.74
CA TRP A 473 19.49 8.29 5.14
C TRP A 473 20.22 6.99 5.50
N ASP A 474 20.51 6.82 6.78
CA ASP A 474 21.25 5.68 7.33
C ASP A 474 20.30 4.56 7.76
N ARG A 475 20.12 3.54 6.92
CA ARG A 475 19.26 2.39 7.19
C ARG A 475 19.73 1.53 8.36
N SER A 476 21.03 1.55 8.70
CA SER A 476 21.57 0.76 9.78
C SER A 476 20.96 1.12 11.16
N LYS A 477 20.35 2.30 11.28
CA LYS A 477 19.66 2.75 12.50
C LYS A 477 18.38 1.97 12.80
N LEU A 478 17.77 1.32 11.82
CA LEU A 478 16.54 0.55 12.01
C LEU A 478 16.77 -0.87 12.52
N ASN A 479 17.99 -1.36 12.46
CA ASN A 479 18.37 -2.71 12.93
C ASN A 479 17.43 -3.83 12.40
N ASN A 480 16.97 -3.72 11.13
CA ASN A 480 16.09 -4.69 10.48
C ASN A 480 16.38 -4.73 8.97
N THR A 481 16.80 -5.89 8.46
CA THR A 481 17.16 -6.12 7.06
C THR A 481 16.00 -5.96 6.08
N TYR A 482 14.76 -5.96 6.56
CA TYR A 482 13.57 -5.72 5.74
C TYR A 482 13.67 -4.43 4.91
N TYR A 483 14.21 -3.38 5.52
CA TYR A 483 14.32 -2.07 4.86
C TYR A 483 15.42 -2.02 3.80
N ASP A 484 16.47 -2.83 3.97
CA ASP A 484 17.53 -2.97 2.96
C ASP A 484 16.99 -3.74 1.74
N ASP A 485 16.27 -4.83 1.98
CA ASP A 485 15.62 -5.61 0.92
C ASP A 485 14.56 -4.78 0.17
N LEU A 486 13.73 -4.00 0.90
CA LEU A 486 12.75 -3.11 0.30
C LEU A 486 13.39 -1.99 -0.54
N ALA A 487 14.47 -1.39 -0.04
CA ALA A 487 15.22 -0.37 -0.78
C ALA A 487 15.87 -0.93 -2.05
N THR A 488 16.38 -2.17 -1.98
CA THR A 488 16.94 -2.88 -3.14
C THR A 488 15.86 -3.15 -4.18
N LEU A 489 14.70 -3.67 -3.76
CA LEU A 489 13.56 -3.90 -4.64
C LEU A 489 13.08 -2.59 -5.28
N ARG A 490 12.98 -1.51 -4.50
CA ARG A 490 12.59 -0.19 -5.02
C ARG A 490 13.58 0.35 -6.07
N SER A 491 14.87 0.16 -5.84
CA SER A 491 15.90 0.60 -6.80
C SER A 491 15.91 -0.24 -8.07
N ALA A 492 15.65 -1.54 -7.98
CA ALA A 492 15.61 -2.45 -9.12
C ALA A 492 14.28 -2.35 -9.91
N GLY A 493 13.20 -2.00 -9.21
CA GLY A 493 11.86 -1.88 -9.77
C GLY A 493 11.58 -0.55 -10.45
N GLU A 494 10.33 -0.38 -10.84
CA GLU A 494 9.80 0.89 -11.32
C GLU A 494 8.53 1.24 -10.54
N VAL A 495 8.50 2.46 -9.98
CA VAL A 495 7.36 2.95 -9.21
C VAL A 495 6.32 3.55 -10.13
N ILE A 496 5.09 3.05 -10.01
CA ILE A 496 3.92 3.59 -10.72
C ILE A 496 3.26 4.61 -9.80
N GLN A 497 3.34 5.88 -10.18
CA GLN A 497 2.71 6.98 -9.45
C GLN A 497 1.28 7.20 -9.94
N PRO A 498 0.30 7.46 -9.07
CA PRO A 498 -1.09 7.75 -9.45
C PRO A 498 -1.23 9.20 -9.92
N SER A 499 -0.65 9.51 -11.05
CA SER A 499 -0.51 10.86 -11.60
C SER A 499 -0.67 10.83 -13.11
N SER A 500 -1.25 11.89 -13.68
CA SER A 500 -1.47 12.03 -15.12
C SER A 500 -1.52 13.49 -15.53
N THR A 501 -1.14 13.75 -16.78
CA THR A 501 -1.36 15.03 -17.45
C THR A 501 -2.79 15.19 -17.95
N SER A 502 -3.57 14.10 -18.08
CA SER A 502 -4.96 14.12 -18.55
C SER A 502 -5.86 14.92 -17.60
N GLU A 503 -6.58 15.88 -18.17
CA GLU A 503 -7.58 16.66 -17.41
C GLU A 503 -8.72 15.77 -16.89
N ARG A 504 -9.11 14.75 -17.66
CA ARG A 504 -10.11 13.77 -17.21
C ARG A 504 -9.63 13.04 -15.96
N TYR A 505 -8.38 12.61 -15.91
CA TYR A 505 -7.80 11.96 -14.74
C TYR A 505 -7.81 12.90 -13.52
N LYS A 506 -7.30 14.13 -13.68
CA LYS A 506 -7.20 15.13 -12.60
C LYS A 506 -8.56 15.49 -12.02
N LYS A 507 -9.56 15.72 -12.88
CA LYS A 507 -10.93 16.10 -12.45
C LYS A 507 -11.70 14.95 -11.81
N ASN A 508 -11.33 13.69 -12.09
CA ASN A 508 -12.02 12.50 -11.59
C ASN A 508 -11.07 11.57 -10.79
N LEU A 509 -10.06 12.12 -10.15
CA LEU A 509 -8.99 11.38 -9.46
C LEU A 509 -9.54 10.26 -8.57
N MET A 510 -10.58 10.53 -7.78
CA MET A 510 -11.17 9.56 -6.86
C MET A 510 -11.77 8.32 -7.54
N SER A 511 -12.07 8.41 -8.84
CA SER A 511 -12.55 7.28 -9.65
C SER A 511 -11.41 6.45 -10.24
N PHE A 512 -10.19 6.98 -10.30
CA PHE A 512 -9.04 6.35 -10.97
C PHE A 512 -7.89 5.99 -10.02
N VAL A 513 -7.95 6.39 -8.77
CA VAL A 513 -6.94 5.98 -7.79
C VAL A 513 -6.92 4.46 -7.67
N PHE A 514 -5.75 3.87 -7.65
CA PHE A 514 -5.54 2.43 -7.72
C PHE A 514 -6.41 1.61 -6.75
N GLY A 515 -6.60 2.08 -5.52
CA GLY A 515 -7.45 1.39 -4.55
C GLY A 515 -8.90 1.22 -5.02
N TYR A 516 -9.43 2.16 -5.80
CA TYR A 516 -10.81 2.12 -6.30
C TYR A 516 -10.95 1.27 -7.56
N SER A 517 -9.92 1.18 -8.40
CA SER A 517 -9.97 0.39 -9.63
C SER A 517 -10.16 -1.10 -9.37
N MET A 518 -9.82 -1.57 -8.17
CA MET A 518 -10.07 -2.94 -7.72
C MET A 518 -11.32 -3.07 -6.84
N THR A 519 -12.07 -1.99 -6.61
CA THR A 519 -13.22 -2.03 -5.71
C THR A 519 -14.38 -2.80 -6.33
N ILE A 520 -14.82 -3.86 -5.67
CA ILE A 520 -15.97 -4.68 -6.02
C ILE A 520 -17.17 -4.45 -5.09
N SER A 521 -17.13 -3.33 -4.36
CA SER A 521 -18.12 -3.02 -3.31
C SER A 521 -19.49 -2.60 -3.82
N SER A 522 -19.65 -2.29 -5.11
CA SER A 522 -20.88 -1.69 -5.64
C SER A 522 -21.62 -2.54 -6.67
N PHE A 523 -21.28 -3.82 -6.85
CA PHE A 523 -22.01 -4.69 -7.77
C PHE A 523 -23.11 -5.51 -7.08
N ARG A 524 -24.08 -5.99 -7.86
CA ARG A 524 -25.14 -6.89 -7.38
C ARG A 524 -24.68 -8.33 -7.46
N MET A 525 -24.81 -9.04 -6.34
CA MET A 525 -24.55 -10.47 -6.27
C MET A 525 -25.66 -11.30 -6.93
N PRO A 526 -25.41 -12.57 -7.26
CA PRO A 526 -26.40 -13.43 -7.94
C PRO A 526 -27.75 -13.52 -7.24
N ASN A 527 -27.78 -13.39 -5.91
CA ASN A 527 -29.00 -13.36 -5.11
C ASN A 527 -29.69 -11.97 -5.08
N GLY A 528 -29.22 -10.99 -5.84
CA GLY A 528 -29.76 -9.64 -5.92
C GLY A 528 -29.35 -8.70 -4.78
N VAL A 529 -28.56 -9.17 -3.80
CA VAL A 529 -28.05 -8.34 -2.71
C VAL A 529 -26.95 -7.44 -3.22
N GLN A 530 -26.98 -6.17 -2.83
CA GLN A 530 -25.87 -5.24 -3.12
C GLN A 530 -24.66 -5.61 -2.27
N ASN A 531 -23.49 -5.78 -2.87
CA ASN A 531 -22.28 -5.93 -2.10
C ASN A 531 -22.00 -4.63 -1.33
N ALA A 532 -22.01 -4.69 -0.01
CA ALA A 532 -21.70 -3.56 0.87
C ALA A 532 -20.35 -3.74 1.58
N GLY A 533 -19.68 -4.86 1.34
CA GLY A 533 -18.42 -5.25 1.96
C GLY A 533 -17.24 -5.18 1.01
N GLY A 534 -16.11 -5.68 1.45
CA GLY A 534 -14.89 -5.75 0.66
C GLY A 534 -14.89 -6.91 -0.34
N TYR A 535 -13.73 -7.17 -0.88
CA TYR A 535 -13.47 -8.17 -1.93
C TYR A 535 -13.73 -9.61 -1.53
N LEU A 536 -13.68 -9.94 -0.25
CA LEU A 536 -13.71 -11.33 0.21
C LEU A 536 -15.13 -11.86 0.32
N ASP A 537 -16.10 -11.04 0.74
CA ASP A 537 -17.49 -11.47 0.91
C ASP A 537 -18.11 -12.10 -0.34
N PRO A 538 -17.89 -11.57 -1.56
CA PRO A 538 -18.37 -12.21 -2.77
C PRO A 538 -17.93 -13.67 -2.90
N PHE A 539 -16.68 -13.97 -2.61
CA PHE A 539 -16.12 -15.32 -2.68
C PHE A 539 -16.54 -16.18 -1.47
N THR A 540 -16.39 -15.65 -0.25
CA THR A 540 -16.52 -16.43 0.98
C THR A 540 -17.96 -16.65 1.43
N LYS A 541 -18.85 -15.67 1.23
CA LYS A 541 -20.24 -15.70 1.69
C LYS A 541 -21.25 -15.99 0.59
N TYR A 542 -20.91 -15.59 -0.65
CA TYR A 542 -21.88 -15.62 -1.76
C TYR A 542 -21.47 -16.55 -2.89
N ASN A 543 -20.31 -17.22 -2.77
CA ASN A 543 -19.77 -18.15 -3.76
C ASN A 543 -19.75 -17.56 -5.19
N CYS A 544 -19.45 -16.26 -5.31
CA CYS A 544 -19.26 -15.65 -6.61
C CYS A 544 -17.95 -16.17 -7.23
N THR A 545 -17.96 -16.40 -8.54
CA THR A 545 -16.75 -16.72 -9.29
C THR A 545 -16.04 -15.46 -9.75
N SER A 546 -14.76 -15.57 -10.03
CA SER A 546 -13.95 -14.43 -10.49
C SER A 546 -14.43 -13.84 -11.82
N ASP A 547 -14.90 -14.68 -12.76
CA ASP A 547 -15.50 -14.22 -14.02
C ASP A 547 -16.80 -13.42 -13.76
N TYR A 548 -17.67 -13.88 -12.86
CA TYR A 548 -18.87 -13.15 -12.45
C TYR A 548 -18.52 -11.78 -11.84
N ILE A 549 -17.57 -11.75 -10.91
CA ILE A 549 -17.12 -10.50 -10.29
C ILE A 549 -16.51 -9.58 -11.35
N PHE A 550 -15.64 -10.13 -12.19
CA PHE A 550 -15.00 -9.37 -13.26
C PHE A 550 -16.02 -8.70 -14.18
N ASP A 551 -17.01 -9.45 -14.68
CA ASP A 551 -18.03 -8.95 -15.60
C ASP A 551 -18.94 -7.88 -14.95
N ASN A 552 -19.24 -8.03 -13.66
CA ASN A 552 -20.11 -7.10 -12.93
C ASN A 552 -19.37 -5.88 -12.33
N THR A 553 -18.06 -5.83 -12.45
CA THR A 553 -17.21 -4.71 -11.99
C THR A 553 -16.48 -3.99 -13.12
N ARG A 554 -16.85 -4.28 -14.37
CA ARG A 554 -16.38 -3.53 -15.54
C ARG A 554 -16.86 -2.09 -15.46
N PHE A 555 -16.04 -1.17 -15.95
CA PHE A 555 -16.43 0.23 -16.03
C PHE A 555 -17.25 0.47 -17.29
N SER A 556 -18.44 1.02 -17.17
CA SER A 556 -19.30 1.21 -18.35
C SER A 556 -18.89 2.42 -19.17
N LYS A 557 -19.06 2.32 -20.50
CA LYS A 557 -18.84 3.45 -21.39
C LYS A 557 -19.70 4.66 -21.00
N SER A 558 -20.96 4.46 -20.60
CA SER A 558 -21.85 5.56 -20.18
C SER A 558 -21.34 6.28 -18.94
N ALA A 559 -20.79 5.55 -17.97
CA ALA A 559 -20.16 6.16 -16.79
C ALA A 559 -18.90 6.95 -17.20
N TRP A 560 -18.07 6.40 -18.09
CA TRP A 560 -16.91 7.08 -18.65
C TRP A 560 -17.27 8.37 -19.37
N ASP A 561 -18.28 8.33 -20.25
CA ASP A 561 -18.72 9.49 -21.01
C ASP A 561 -19.32 10.60 -20.12
N SER A 562 -19.86 10.22 -18.95
CA SER A 562 -20.42 11.17 -17.98
C SER A 562 -19.37 11.86 -17.11
N MET A 563 -18.13 11.37 -17.09
CA MET A 563 -17.04 11.99 -16.35
C MET A 563 -16.62 13.32 -16.98
N SER A 564 -16.24 14.27 -16.14
CA SER A 564 -15.69 15.55 -16.58
C SER A 564 -14.45 15.34 -17.46
N LYS A 565 -14.46 15.98 -18.63
CA LYS A 565 -13.32 16.01 -19.55
C LYS A 565 -12.37 17.14 -19.21
#